data_b3a286a665be0ccdd1a3879cf09cc591
#
_entry.id   b3a286a665be0ccdd1a3879cf09cc591
#
_cell.length_a   1.000
_cell.length_b   1.000
_cell.length_c   1.000
_cell.angle_alpha   90.00
_cell.angle_beta   90.00
_cell.angle_gamma   90.00
#
_symmetry.space_group_name_H-M   'P 1'
#
loop_
_entity.id
_entity.type
_entity.pdbx_description
1 polymer ?
#
loop_
_entity_poly.entity_id
_entity_poly.type
_entity_poly.pdbx_seq_one_letter_code
_entity_poly.pdbx_strand_id
1 'polypeptide(L)' 'MRQPTKQQLDRHERLRADLRVRGSSLTKIARELGVTDSAVTLVGKRMCRSAKIEQALADALQTTPEQLFPDLCEER' A
#
# COMPACT_ATOMS: atom_id res chain seq x y z
N MET A 1 19.08 -9.31 0.73
CA MET A 1 17.80 -8.61 0.66
C MET A 1 16.75 -9.49 0.03
N ARG A 2 15.59 -9.55 0.64
CA ARG A 2 14.53 -10.44 0.16
C ARG A 2 13.76 -9.77 -0.97
N GLN A 3 13.44 -10.55 -1.98
CA GLN A 3 12.63 -10.05 -3.09
C GLN A 3 11.16 -10.31 -2.81
N PRO A 4 10.28 -9.44 -3.31
CA PRO A 4 8.84 -9.67 -3.13
C PRO A 4 8.40 -10.91 -3.89
N THR A 5 7.40 -11.59 -3.34
CA THR A 5 6.82 -12.75 -4.01
C THR A 5 5.94 -12.30 -5.16
N LYS A 6 5.59 -13.25 -6.03
CA LYS A 6 4.70 -12.95 -7.13
C LYS A 6 3.36 -12.42 -6.62
N GLN A 7 2.85 -12.99 -5.53
CA GLN A 7 1.61 -12.51 -4.95
C GLN A 7 1.72 -11.07 -4.48
N GLN A 8 2.85 -10.73 -3.86
CA GLN A 8 3.05 -9.37 -3.40
C GLN A 8 3.11 -8.38 -4.56
N LEU A 9 3.76 -8.78 -5.64
CA LEU A 9 3.83 -7.93 -6.83
C LEU A 9 2.47 -7.78 -7.47
N ASP A 10 1.70 -8.87 -7.58
CA ASP A 10 0.36 -8.81 -8.16
C ASP A 10 -0.55 -7.89 -7.36
N ARG A 11 -0.51 -8.00 -6.03
CA ARG A 11 -1.32 -7.16 -5.18
C ARG A 11 -0.91 -5.70 -5.29
N HIS A 12 0.40 -5.46 -5.40
CA HIS A 12 0.91 -4.10 -5.55
C HIS A 12 0.44 -3.49 -6.88
N GLU A 13 0.49 -4.27 -7.95
CA GLU A 13 0.01 -3.80 -9.25
C GLU A 13 -1.47 -3.47 -9.21
N ARG A 14 -2.26 -4.30 -8.56
CA ARG A 14 -3.69 -4.05 -8.42
C ARG A 14 -3.95 -2.80 -7.60
N LEU A 15 -3.19 -2.62 -6.53
CA LEU A 15 -3.30 -1.44 -5.69
C LEU A 15 -3.03 -0.18 -6.51
N ARG A 16 -1.97 -0.19 -7.32
CA ARG A 16 -1.64 0.96 -8.15
C ARG A 16 -2.75 1.26 -9.16
N ALA A 17 -3.28 0.21 -9.77
CA ALA A 17 -4.35 0.38 -10.75
C ALA A 17 -5.60 0.97 -10.10
N ASP A 18 -5.97 0.47 -8.92
CA ASP A 18 -7.13 0.96 -8.19
C ASP A 18 -6.96 2.44 -7.83
N LEU A 19 -5.77 2.82 -7.39
CA LEU A 19 -5.50 4.21 -7.05
C LEU A 19 -5.64 5.10 -8.27
N ARG A 20 -5.13 4.63 -9.42
CA ARG A 20 -5.19 5.41 -10.65
C ARG A 20 -6.64 5.64 -11.07
N VAL A 21 -7.47 4.61 -10.96
CA VAL A 21 -8.87 4.72 -11.32
C VAL A 21 -9.56 5.79 -10.47
N ARG A 22 -9.13 5.96 -9.24
CA ARG A 22 -9.70 6.93 -8.31
C ARG A 22 -9.03 8.29 -8.38
N GLY A 23 -8.13 8.49 -9.34
CA GLY A 23 -7.44 9.76 -9.49
C GLY A 23 -6.36 10.01 -8.47
N SER A 24 -5.79 8.94 -7.92
CA SER A 24 -4.74 9.04 -6.93
C SER A 24 -3.51 8.26 -7.40
N SER A 25 -2.47 8.24 -6.58
CA SER A 25 -1.27 7.50 -6.89
C SER A 25 -0.45 7.34 -5.62
N LEU A 26 0.52 6.43 -5.67
CA LEU A 26 1.43 6.25 -4.54
C LEU A 26 2.23 7.51 -4.27
N THR A 27 2.66 8.17 -5.32
CA THR A 27 3.41 9.42 -5.19
C THR A 27 2.57 10.50 -4.51
N LYS A 28 1.31 10.60 -4.90
CA LYS A 28 0.43 11.59 -4.30
C LYS A 28 0.24 11.34 -2.81
N ILE A 29 0.05 10.07 -2.46
CA ILE A 29 -0.12 9.71 -1.05
C ILE A 29 1.16 10.02 -0.27
N ALA A 30 2.32 9.72 -0.85
CA ALA A 30 3.59 10.01 -0.20
C ALA A 30 3.72 11.50 0.10
N ARG A 31 3.35 12.34 -0.85
CA ARG A 31 3.41 13.78 -0.66
C ARG A 31 2.48 14.25 0.44
N GLU A 32 1.27 13.72 0.46
CA GLU A 32 0.28 14.11 1.45
C GLU A 32 0.72 13.72 2.85
N LEU A 33 1.44 12.61 2.98
CA LEU A 33 1.90 12.13 4.27
C LEU A 33 3.26 12.70 4.67
N GLY A 34 3.97 13.30 3.72
CA GLY A 34 5.30 13.80 4.00
C GLY A 34 6.34 12.69 4.09
N VAL A 35 6.14 11.60 3.38
CA VAL A 35 7.08 10.47 3.35
C VAL A 35 7.59 10.29 1.93
N THR A 36 8.58 9.40 1.77
CA THR A 36 9.14 9.15 0.44
C THR A 36 8.27 8.21 -0.36
N ASP A 37 8.40 8.30 -1.70
CA ASP A 37 7.71 7.36 -2.59
C ASP A 37 8.12 5.94 -2.28
N SER A 38 9.40 5.73 -1.97
CA SER A 38 9.90 4.40 -1.66
C SER A 38 9.22 3.81 -0.45
N ALA A 39 8.97 4.63 0.57
CA ALA A 39 8.30 4.16 1.78
C ALA A 39 6.90 3.66 1.46
N VAL A 40 6.14 4.41 0.67
CA VAL A 40 4.78 4.01 0.30
C VAL A 40 4.82 2.74 -0.55
N THR A 41 5.76 2.67 -1.49
CA THR A 41 5.90 1.52 -2.35
C THR A 41 6.21 0.25 -1.55
N LEU A 42 7.12 0.36 -0.59
CA LEU A 42 7.49 -0.79 0.24
C LEU A 42 6.31 -1.28 1.07
N VAL A 43 5.52 -0.36 1.59
CA VAL A 43 4.31 -0.75 2.34
C VAL A 43 3.31 -1.41 1.39
N GLY A 44 3.15 -0.87 0.19
CA GLY A 44 2.25 -1.46 -0.79
C GLY A 44 2.66 -2.86 -1.19
N LYS A 45 3.96 -3.14 -1.22
CA LYS A 45 4.48 -4.47 -1.52
C LYS A 45 4.56 -5.36 -0.28
N ARG A 46 4.19 -4.82 0.88
CA ARG A 46 4.20 -5.54 2.16
C ARG A 46 5.60 -5.94 2.60
N MET A 47 6.59 -5.20 2.16
CA MET A 47 7.96 -5.40 2.61
C MET A 47 8.26 -4.59 3.86
N CYS A 48 7.44 -3.59 4.15
CA CYS A 48 7.53 -2.78 5.36
C CYS A 48 6.12 -2.57 5.90
N ARG A 49 6.04 -2.19 7.16
CA ARG A 49 4.75 -1.90 7.77
C ARG A 49 4.74 -0.49 8.31
N SER A 50 3.62 0.19 8.10
CA SER A 50 3.42 1.53 8.63
C SER A 50 1.92 1.76 8.74
N ALA A 51 1.41 1.87 9.95
CA ALA A 51 0.00 2.11 10.16
C ALA A 51 -0.46 3.38 9.46
N LYS A 52 0.39 4.41 9.48
CA LYS A 52 0.06 5.68 8.85
C LYS A 52 -0.13 5.53 7.35
N ILE A 53 0.80 4.84 6.69
CA ILE A 53 0.74 4.66 5.24
C ILE A 53 -0.38 3.70 4.88
N GLU A 54 -0.54 2.62 5.65
CA GLU A 54 -1.60 1.66 5.41
C GLU A 54 -2.97 2.32 5.49
N GLN A 55 -3.15 3.17 6.50
CA GLN A 55 -4.42 3.88 6.65
C GLN A 55 -4.65 4.83 5.49
N ALA A 56 -3.61 5.54 5.05
CA ALA A 56 -3.77 6.48 3.94
C ALA A 56 -4.12 5.75 2.65
N LEU A 57 -3.50 4.60 2.40
CA LEU A 57 -3.82 3.82 1.22
C LEU A 57 -5.26 3.32 1.28
N ALA A 58 -5.68 2.84 2.44
CA ALA A 58 -7.04 2.35 2.61
C ALA A 58 -8.05 3.49 2.43
N ASP A 59 -7.76 4.64 3.00
CA ASP A 59 -8.65 5.80 2.86
C ASP A 59 -8.80 6.20 1.39
N ALA A 60 -7.69 6.20 0.65
CA ALA A 60 -7.72 6.57 -0.76
C ALA A 60 -8.57 5.59 -1.57
N LEU A 61 -8.64 4.34 -1.15
CA LEU A 61 -9.44 3.32 -1.83
C LEU A 61 -10.80 3.12 -1.19
N GLN A 62 -11.13 3.94 -0.18
CA GLN A 62 -12.42 3.88 0.52
C GLN A 62 -12.65 2.51 1.14
N THR A 63 -11.63 1.99 1.78
CA THR A 63 -11.69 0.70 2.42
C THR A 63 -10.97 0.79 3.77
N THR A 64 -10.73 -0.33 4.43
CA THR A 64 -10.01 -0.35 5.70
C THR A 64 -8.66 -1.04 5.50
N PRO A 65 -7.67 -0.74 6.35
CA PRO A 65 -6.38 -1.43 6.25
C PRO A 65 -6.53 -2.94 6.39
N GLU A 66 -7.48 -3.39 7.18
CA GLU A 66 -7.72 -4.81 7.39
C GLU A 66 -8.18 -5.50 6.11
N GLN A 67 -9.01 -4.81 5.34
CA GLN A 67 -9.48 -5.36 4.07
C GLN A 67 -8.41 -5.25 2.98
N LEU A 68 -7.64 -4.18 3.02
CA LEU A 68 -6.62 -3.95 2.02
C LEU A 68 -5.40 -4.86 2.23
N PHE A 69 -5.06 -5.12 3.48
CA PHE A 69 -3.90 -5.93 3.83
C PHE A 69 -4.31 -7.06 4.78
N PRO A 70 -5.14 -7.99 4.32
CA PRO A 70 -5.60 -9.06 5.22
C PRO A 70 -4.48 -9.93 5.75
N ASP A 71 -3.39 -10.07 4.99
CA ASP A 71 -2.26 -10.88 5.44
C ASP A 71 -1.64 -10.33 6.71
N LEU A 72 -1.60 -9.00 6.82
CA LEU A 72 -1.00 -8.37 7.98
C LEU A 72 -1.85 -8.55 9.22
N CYS A 73 -3.17 -8.60 9.04
CA CYS A 73 -4.08 -8.76 10.17
C CYS A 73 -4.05 -10.17 10.74
N GLU A 74 -3.73 -11.14 9.90
CA GLU A 74 -3.71 -12.55 10.32
C GLU A 74 -2.39 -12.94 10.93
N GLU A 75 -1.42 -12.09 10.85
CA GLU A 75 -0.09 -12.42 11.34
C GLU A 75 -0.07 -12.44 12.85
N ARG A 76 0.66 -13.42 13.39
CA ARG A 76 0.82 -13.59 14.83
C ARG A 76 2.20 -13.25 15.26
#